data_70434a6571e3d9ec7defab8bfbf41610
#
_entry.id   70434a6571e3d9ec7defab8bfbf41610
#
_cell.length_a   1.000
_cell.length_b   1.000
_cell.length_c   1.000
_cell.angle_alpha   90.00
_cell.angle_beta   90.00
_cell.angle_gamma   90.00
#
_symmetry.space_group_name_H-M   'P 1'
#
loop_
_entity.id
_entity.type
_entity.pdbx_description
1 polymer ?
#
loop_
_entity_poly.entity_id
_entity_poly.type
_entity_poly.pdbx_seq_one_letter_code
_entity_poly.pdbx_strand_id
1 'polypeptide(L)'
;NLNHGQENQKLFEAGNIFIVKNSKKVSEKKIIAGLMSGKISESTWKGKSQDISFYDLKGVVQDLLSKAEGTFSFEENNLDFLHPGMSSNIKHKNKVIGFIGSLHPAHLDSLGLKKDLFIFSLEIENLSFESTKTYKQFSKYPTSSRDLAFIVNKTVNAGDIEEVIKSNAGESFKEIQIFDVYEGQGIDEDKKSLAISVTWQSLNDTLKDSDIDDAVTKIVNSVKNQLDGELRV
;
A
#
# COMPACT_ATOMS: atom_id res chain seq x y z
N ASN A 1 -8.94 -13.12 -23.97
CA ASN A 1 -9.25 -11.71 -24.15
C ASN A 1 -8.03 -10.92 -24.65
N LEU A 2 -6.88 -11.01 -23.97
CA LEU A 2 -5.64 -10.31 -24.40
C LEU A 2 -5.23 -10.73 -25.83
N ASN A 3 -5.31 -12.00 -26.17
CA ASN A 3 -5.01 -12.52 -27.52
C ASN A 3 -6.04 -12.12 -28.59
N HIS A 4 -7.18 -11.57 -28.19
CA HIS A 4 -8.22 -11.06 -29.08
C HIS A 4 -8.28 -9.52 -29.13
N GLY A 5 -7.19 -8.83 -28.79
CA GLY A 5 -7.07 -7.38 -28.89
C GLY A 5 -7.70 -6.57 -27.76
N GLN A 6 -8.20 -7.23 -26.72
CA GLN A 6 -8.66 -6.54 -25.51
C GLN A 6 -7.50 -6.33 -24.56
N GLU A 7 -6.79 -5.25 -24.75
CA GLU A 7 -5.54 -4.97 -24.01
C GLU A 7 -5.76 -4.52 -22.55
N ASN A 8 -6.91 -3.92 -22.25
CA ASN A 8 -7.23 -3.40 -20.92
C ASN A 8 -8.12 -4.40 -20.19
N GLN A 9 -7.58 -5.02 -19.15
CA GLN A 9 -8.29 -6.05 -18.39
C GLN A 9 -8.33 -5.67 -16.91
N LYS A 10 -9.50 -5.76 -16.31
CA LYS A 10 -9.74 -5.65 -14.87
C LYS A 10 -10.76 -6.73 -14.51
N LEU A 11 -10.29 -7.84 -14.02
CA LEU A 11 -11.12 -9.03 -13.76
C LEU A 11 -10.97 -9.46 -12.30
N PHE A 12 -12.03 -9.98 -11.73
CA PHE A 12 -11.99 -10.65 -10.43
C PHE A 12 -12.98 -11.80 -10.39
N GLU A 13 -12.71 -12.71 -9.48
CA GLU A 13 -13.59 -13.86 -9.18
C GLU A 13 -13.55 -14.14 -7.68
N ALA A 14 -14.69 -14.52 -7.11
CA ALA A 14 -14.80 -15.02 -5.75
C ALA A 14 -15.33 -16.44 -5.78
N GLY A 15 -14.64 -17.33 -5.07
CA GLY A 15 -14.99 -18.76 -5.08
C GLY A 15 -14.25 -19.55 -4.03
N ASN A 16 -14.49 -20.85 -4.01
CA ASN A 16 -13.84 -21.76 -3.09
C ASN A 16 -12.70 -22.50 -3.79
N ILE A 17 -11.54 -22.56 -3.15
CA ILE A 17 -10.41 -23.40 -3.57
C ILE A 17 -10.29 -24.60 -2.63
N PHE A 18 -9.84 -25.71 -3.18
CA PHE A 18 -9.68 -26.96 -2.46
C PHE A 18 -8.19 -27.33 -2.41
N ILE A 19 -7.64 -27.38 -1.19
CA ILE A 19 -6.22 -27.67 -0.97
C ILE A 19 -6.11 -29.06 -0.35
N VAL A 20 -5.39 -29.96 -1.01
CA VAL A 20 -5.12 -31.31 -0.48
C VAL A 20 -3.96 -31.23 0.50
N LYS A 21 -4.23 -31.54 1.77
CA LYS A 21 -3.22 -31.68 2.82
C LYS A 21 -2.99 -33.19 3.09
N ASN A 22 -1.71 -33.61 3.03
CA ASN A 22 -1.27 -34.94 3.44
C ASN A 22 -2.15 -36.11 2.89
N SER A 23 -2.30 -36.16 1.57
CA SER A 23 -2.91 -37.27 0.79
C SER A 23 -4.35 -37.68 1.13
N LYS A 24 -4.99 -37.15 2.17
CA LYS A 24 -6.35 -37.59 2.56
C LYS A 24 -7.27 -36.48 3.10
N LYS A 25 -6.78 -35.31 3.45
CA LYS A 25 -7.62 -34.25 4.00
C LYS A 25 -7.69 -33.05 3.05
N VAL A 26 -8.87 -32.82 2.49
CA VAL A 26 -9.14 -31.62 1.69
C VAL A 26 -9.51 -30.50 2.63
N SER A 27 -8.87 -29.34 2.44
CA SER A 27 -9.23 -28.09 3.11
C SER A 27 -9.84 -27.16 2.08
N GLU A 28 -11.04 -26.71 2.33
CA GLU A 28 -11.72 -25.71 1.53
C GLU A 28 -11.42 -24.31 2.07
N LYS A 29 -11.21 -23.35 1.18
CA LYS A 29 -10.98 -21.95 1.53
C LYS A 29 -11.73 -21.07 0.56
N LYS A 30 -12.41 -20.06 1.10
CA LYS A 30 -13.07 -19.02 0.29
C LYS A 30 -12.09 -17.93 -0.02
N ILE A 31 -11.88 -17.66 -1.31
CA ILE A 31 -10.97 -16.62 -1.78
C ILE A 31 -11.68 -15.63 -2.68
N ILE A 32 -11.10 -14.42 -2.78
CA ILE A 32 -11.29 -13.50 -3.90
C ILE A 32 -9.94 -13.32 -4.58
N ALA A 33 -9.92 -13.44 -5.89
CA ALA A 33 -8.73 -13.20 -6.70
C ALA A 33 -9.06 -12.25 -7.84
N GLY A 34 -8.06 -11.53 -8.33
CA GLY A 34 -8.27 -10.65 -9.46
C GLY A 34 -6.98 -10.29 -10.16
N LEU A 35 -7.12 -9.70 -11.32
CA LEU A 35 -6.03 -9.24 -12.15
C LEU A 35 -6.32 -7.90 -12.80
N MET A 36 -5.25 -7.15 -13.06
CA MET A 36 -5.27 -5.92 -13.83
C MET A 36 -4.12 -5.92 -14.84
N SER A 37 -4.39 -5.48 -16.07
CA SER A 37 -3.39 -5.30 -17.14
C SER A 37 -3.83 -4.21 -18.10
N GLY A 38 -2.87 -3.60 -18.79
CA GLY A 38 -3.12 -2.57 -19.79
C GLY A 38 -3.12 -1.16 -19.21
N LYS A 39 -4.12 -0.35 -19.53
CA LYS A 39 -4.18 1.07 -19.16
C LYS A 39 -5.18 1.35 -18.07
N ILE A 40 -4.81 2.24 -17.14
CA ILE A 40 -5.73 2.77 -16.13
C ILE A 40 -6.64 3.84 -16.73
N SER A 41 -6.09 4.64 -17.66
CA SER A 41 -6.81 5.67 -18.39
C SER A 41 -6.39 5.71 -19.86
N GLU A 42 -7.34 5.96 -20.74
CA GLU A 42 -7.07 6.19 -22.17
C GLU A 42 -6.53 7.60 -22.41
N SER A 43 -5.82 7.76 -23.55
CA SER A 43 -5.38 9.08 -23.98
C SER A 43 -6.58 9.97 -24.32
N THR A 44 -6.63 11.15 -23.75
CA THR A 44 -7.64 12.16 -24.02
C THR A 44 -6.98 13.48 -24.37
N TRP A 45 -7.78 14.47 -24.75
CA TRP A 45 -7.29 15.83 -24.98
C TRP A 45 -6.71 16.49 -23.70
N LYS A 46 -7.08 15.98 -22.52
CA LYS A 46 -6.60 16.48 -21.21
C LYS A 46 -5.31 15.80 -20.72
N GLY A 47 -4.95 14.64 -21.26
CA GLY A 47 -3.80 13.93 -20.77
C GLY A 47 -3.45 12.68 -21.58
N LYS A 48 -2.21 12.23 -21.39
CA LYS A 48 -1.70 10.98 -21.99
C LYS A 48 -2.31 9.78 -21.27
N SER A 49 -2.38 8.65 -21.97
CA SER A 49 -2.72 7.37 -21.34
C SER A 49 -1.68 7.00 -20.29
N GLN A 50 -2.15 6.35 -19.22
CA GLN A 50 -1.29 5.81 -18.18
C GLN A 50 -1.47 4.30 -18.12
N ASP A 51 -0.35 3.58 -18.12
CA ASP A 51 -0.37 2.13 -17.92
C ASP A 51 -0.68 1.80 -16.46
N ILE A 52 -1.33 0.65 -16.26
CA ILE A 52 -1.58 0.11 -14.92
C ILE A 52 -0.24 -0.25 -14.28
N SER A 53 -0.08 0.10 -13.03
CA SER A 53 1.07 -0.20 -12.19
C SER A 53 0.71 -1.14 -11.03
N PHE A 54 1.72 -1.65 -10.35
CA PHE A 54 1.56 -2.39 -9.10
C PHE A 54 0.76 -1.59 -8.04
N TYR A 55 0.98 -0.27 -7.98
CA TYR A 55 0.32 0.59 -7.00
C TYR A 55 -1.17 0.79 -7.29
N ASP A 56 -1.58 0.72 -8.54
CA ASP A 56 -3.00 0.78 -8.91
C ASP A 56 -3.75 -0.45 -8.38
N LEU A 57 -3.17 -1.65 -8.56
CA LEU A 57 -3.74 -2.87 -7.98
C LEU A 57 -3.69 -2.85 -6.45
N LYS A 58 -2.58 -2.37 -5.86
CA LYS A 58 -2.45 -2.21 -4.41
C LYS A 58 -3.53 -1.30 -3.85
N GLY A 59 -3.83 -0.18 -4.52
CA GLY A 59 -4.92 0.73 -4.15
C GLY A 59 -6.29 0.05 -4.14
N VAL A 60 -6.60 -0.76 -5.17
CA VAL A 60 -7.85 -1.55 -5.23
C VAL A 60 -7.93 -2.53 -4.06
N VAL A 61 -6.85 -3.25 -3.76
CA VAL A 61 -6.82 -4.20 -2.65
C VAL A 61 -6.93 -3.49 -1.30
N GLN A 62 -6.25 -2.35 -1.12
CA GLN A 62 -6.37 -1.55 0.09
C GLN A 62 -7.79 -1.00 0.29
N ASP A 63 -8.46 -0.56 -0.78
CA ASP A 63 -9.86 -0.13 -0.69
C ASP A 63 -10.79 -1.29 -0.31
N LEU A 64 -10.58 -2.48 -0.86
CA LEU A 64 -11.31 -3.68 -0.46
C LEU A 64 -11.09 -4.00 1.03
N LEU A 65 -9.83 -4.00 1.49
CA LEU A 65 -9.47 -4.27 2.88
C LEU A 65 -9.97 -3.19 3.85
N SER A 66 -10.09 -1.95 3.40
CA SER A 66 -10.64 -0.85 4.21
C SER A 66 -12.10 -1.05 4.61
N LYS A 67 -12.82 -1.95 3.94
CA LYS A 67 -14.20 -2.34 4.27
C LYS A 67 -14.25 -3.48 5.27
N ALA A 68 -13.13 -4.14 5.53
CA ALA A 68 -13.01 -5.22 6.51
C ALA A 68 -12.49 -4.68 7.85
N GLU A 69 -12.89 -5.33 8.94
CA GLU A 69 -12.41 -4.98 10.27
C GLU A 69 -10.98 -5.45 10.51
N GLY A 70 -10.20 -4.62 11.20
CA GLY A 70 -8.85 -4.94 11.64
C GLY A 70 -7.76 -4.20 10.89
N THR A 71 -6.52 -4.56 11.21
CA THR A 71 -5.32 -3.99 10.60
C THR A 71 -4.72 -4.95 9.60
N PHE A 72 -4.23 -4.41 8.50
CA PHE A 72 -3.60 -5.17 7.42
C PHE A 72 -2.21 -4.60 7.15
N SER A 73 -1.24 -5.49 6.92
CA SER A 73 0.12 -5.11 6.54
C SER A 73 0.53 -5.81 5.24
N PHE A 74 1.49 -5.18 4.55
CA PHE A 74 2.10 -5.69 3.34
C PHE A 74 3.57 -5.97 3.65
N GLU A 75 4.01 -7.21 3.44
CA GLU A 75 5.39 -7.64 3.70
C GLU A 75 5.97 -8.33 2.46
N GLU A 76 7.28 -8.38 2.37
CA GLU A 76 7.95 -9.09 1.31
C GLU A 76 7.46 -10.54 1.19
N ASN A 77 7.41 -11.05 -0.02
CA ASN A 77 7.12 -12.45 -0.28
C ASN A 77 8.20 -13.07 -1.18
N ASN A 78 8.21 -14.42 -1.22
CA ASN A 78 9.13 -15.20 -2.02
C ASN A 78 8.36 -16.18 -2.92
N LEU A 79 7.26 -15.74 -3.53
CA LEU A 79 6.46 -16.57 -4.45
C LEU A 79 7.12 -16.52 -5.83
N ASP A 80 7.63 -17.67 -6.30
CA ASP A 80 8.43 -17.78 -7.53
C ASP A 80 7.73 -17.30 -8.80
N PHE A 81 6.39 -17.31 -8.79
CA PHE A 81 5.60 -16.84 -9.93
C PHE A 81 5.37 -15.32 -9.94
N LEU A 82 5.79 -14.61 -8.89
CA LEU A 82 5.71 -13.16 -8.79
C LEU A 82 7.08 -12.49 -8.99
N HIS A 83 7.04 -11.26 -9.46
CA HIS A 83 8.24 -10.43 -9.60
C HIS A 83 8.79 -10.08 -8.19
N PRO A 84 10.07 -10.37 -7.88
CA PRO A 84 10.61 -10.23 -6.52
C PRO A 84 10.58 -8.78 -6.00
N GLY A 85 10.74 -7.79 -6.88
CA GLY A 85 10.71 -6.37 -6.49
C GLY A 85 9.32 -5.72 -6.55
N MET A 86 8.28 -6.44 -7.02
CA MET A 86 6.91 -5.91 -7.16
C MET A 86 5.89 -6.92 -6.65
N SER A 87 6.06 -7.38 -5.43
CA SER A 87 5.15 -8.33 -4.81
C SER A 87 5.14 -8.21 -3.29
N SER A 88 4.04 -8.59 -2.66
CA SER A 88 3.91 -8.60 -1.20
C SER A 88 2.93 -9.67 -0.73
N ASN A 89 3.19 -10.22 0.44
CA ASN A 89 2.21 -10.91 1.24
C ASN A 89 1.26 -9.91 1.90
N ILE A 90 -0.01 -10.27 2.00
CA ILE A 90 -1.00 -9.51 2.74
C ILE A 90 -1.26 -10.24 4.05
N LYS A 91 -1.06 -9.55 5.17
CA LYS A 91 -1.29 -10.10 6.51
C LYS A 91 -2.45 -9.43 7.22
N HIS A 92 -3.14 -10.22 8.02
CA HIS A 92 -4.13 -9.79 9.01
C HIS A 92 -3.84 -10.50 10.32
N LYS A 93 -3.69 -9.75 11.42
CA LYS A 93 -3.35 -10.33 12.74
C LYS A 93 -2.16 -11.29 12.69
N ASN A 94 -1.06 -10.89 12.04
CA ASN A 94 0.17 -11.69 11.85
C ASN A 94 0.00 -12.98 11.01
N LYS A 95 -1.17 -13.25 10.42
CA LYS A 95 -1.39 -14.37 9.53
C LYS A 95 -1.40 -13.91 8.08
N VAL A 96 -0.65 -14.58 7.21
CA VAL A 96 -0.76 -14.36 5.76
C VAL A 96 -2.13 -14.81 5.30
N ILE A 97 -2.89 -13.90 4.71
CA ILE A 97 -4.23 -14.12 4.16
C ILE A 97 -4.26 -14.04 2.63
N GLY A 98 -3.14 -13.66 2.02
CA GLY A 98 -3.08 -13.53 0.57
C GLY A 98 -1.79 -12.91 0.09
N PHE A 99 -1.78 -12.59 -1.19
CA PHE A 99 -0.68 -11.92 -1.86
C PHE A 99 -1.17 -10.92 -2.90
N ILE A 100 -0.28 -10.02 -3.27
CA ILE A 100 -0.41 -9.09 -4.40
C ILE A 100 0.92 -9.04 -5.14
N GLY A 101 0.93 -8.93 -6.45
CA GLY A 101 2.19 -8.75 -7.19
C GLY A 101 2.03 -8.63 -8.69
N SER A 102 3.13 -8.27 -9.35
CA SER A 102 3.30 -8.43 -10.78
C SER A 102 3.67 -9.88 -11.08
N LEU A 103 3.11 -10.45 -12.14
CA LEU A 103 3.52 -11.77 -12.59
C LEU A 103 4.99 -11.73 -13.06
N HIS A 104 5.75 -12.77 -12.73
CA HIS A 104 7.16 -12.84 -13.11
C HIS A 104 7.32 -12.85 -14.64
N PRO A 105 8.30 -12.10 -15.23
CA PRO A 105 8.48 -12.02 -16.69
C PRO A 105 8.56 -13.37 -17.39
N ALA A 106 9.24 -14.37 -16.81
CA ALA A 106 9.32 -15.71 -17.38
C ALA A 106 7.95 -16.39 -17.53
N HIS A 107 6.99 -16.10 -16.64
CA HIS A 107 5.63 -16.61 -16.78
C HIS A 107 4.82 -15.81 -17.81
N LEU A 108 5.03 -14.50 -17.91
CA LEU A 108 4.43 -13.68 -18.97
C LEU A 108 4.82 -14.22 -20.34
N ASP A 109 6.13 -14.49 -20.56
CA ASP A 109 6.65 -15.04 -21.80
C ASP A 109 6.06 -16.40 -22.12
N SER A 110 5.97 -17.30 -21.12
CA SER A 110 5.38 -18.65 -21.30
C SER A 110 3.91 -18.61 -21.69
N LEU A 111 3.19 -17.55 -21.26
CA LEU A 111 1.78 -17.31 -21.59
C LEU A 111 1.60 -16.49 -22.89
N GLY A 112 2.70 -16.05 -23.52
CA GLY A 112 2.67 -15.20 -24.70
C GLY A 112 2.14 -13.78 -24.43
N LEU A 113 2.22 -13.31 -23.19
CA LEU A 113 1.76 -11.99 -22.78
C LEU A 113 2.89 -10.97 -22.91
N LYS A 114 2.59 -9.82 -23.54
CA LYS A 114 3.57 -8.76 -23.81
C LYS A 114 3.47 -7.58 -22.81
N LYS A 115 2.45 -7.58 -21.96
CA LYS A 115 2.18 -6.52 -20.99
C LYS A 115 2.23 -7.08 -19.58
N ASP A 116 2.60 -6.21 -18.65
CA ASP A 116 2.58 -6.55 -17.25
C ASP A 116 1.18 -6.97 -16.81
N LEU A 117 1.14 -7.98 -15.96
CA LEU A 117 -0.05 -8.52 -15.37
C LEU A 117 0.09 -8.47 -13.85
N PHE A 118 -0.73 -7.64 -13.23
CA PHE A 118 -0.79 -7.50 -11.78
C PHE A 118 -1.92 -8.35 -11.24
N ILE A 119 -1.63 -9.16 -10.22
CA ILE A 119 -2.56 -10.14 -9.66
C ILE A 119 -2.62 -10.06 -8.16
N PHE A 120 -3.76 -10.42 -7.60
CA PHE A 120 -3.91 -10.62 -6.15
C PHE A 120 -4.78 -11.84 -5.87
N SER A 121 -4.61 -12.39 -4.67
CA SER A 121 -5.50 -13.39 -4.09
C SER A 121 -5.61 -13.15 -2.59
N LEU A 122 -6.82 -13.23 -2.05
CA LEU A 122 -7.14 -13.03 -0.64
C LEU A 122 -8.05 -14.15 -0.12
N GLU A 123 -7.70 -14.72 1.02
CA GLU A 123 -8.60 -15.56 1.82
C GLU A 123 -9.58 -14.66 2.56
N ILE A 124 -10.87 -14.73 2.22
CA ILE A 124 -11.89 -13.84 2.80
C ILE A 124 -12.76 -14.49 3.87
N GLU A 125 -12.56 -15.79 4.14
CA GLU A 125 -13.38 -16.55 5.08
C GLU A 125 -13.35 -16.02 6.52
N ASN A 126 -12.22 -15.45 6.93
CA ASN A 126 -12.02 -14.90 8.28
C ASN A 126 -12.05 -13.38 8.33
N LEU A 127 -12.51 -12.72 7.29
CA LEU A 127 -12.66 -11.28 7.26
C LEU A 127 -14.11 -10.91 7.58
N SER A 128 -14.28 -10.04 8.56
CA SER A 128 -15.57 -9.41 8.85
C SER A 128 -15.72 -8.15 8.00
N PHE A 129 -16.80 -8.10 7.22
CA PHE A 129 -17.16 -6.93 6.43
C PHE A 129 -18.39 -6.20 7.00
N GLU A 130 -18.57 -6.29 8.30
CA GLU A 130 -19.66 -5.58 8.98
C GLU A 130 -19.39 -4.08 8.97
N SER A 131 -20.02 -3.37 8.05
CA SER A 131 -19.95 -1.92 7.98
C SER A 131 -21.10 -1.28 8.74
N THR A 132 -20.99 -1.14 10.02
CA THR A 132 -21.72 -0.08 10.71
C THR A 132 -21.04 1.24 10.31
N LYS A 133 -21.65 1.96 9.39
CA LYS A 133 -21.21 3.33 9.05
C LYS A 133 -21.46 4.21 10.27
N THR A 134 -20.43 4.37 11.09
CA THR A 134 -20.47 5.34 12.20
C THR A 134 -20.27 6.74 11.61
N TYR A 135 -21.18 7.64 11.95
CA TYR A 135 -21.01 9.05 11.62
C TYR A 135 -19.71 9.57 12.26
N LYS A 136 -18.83 10.15 11.44
CA LYS A 136 -17.66 10.90 11.92
C LYS A 136 -17.93 12.39 11.71
N GLN A 137 -17.85 13.14 12.79
CA GLN A 137 -18.01 14.60 12.72
C GLN A 137 -16.93 15.21 11.83
N PHE A 138 -17.35 16.08 10.91
CA PHE A 138 -16.42 16.87 10.11
C PHE A 138 -15.92 18.06 10.92
N SER A 139 -14.61 18.29 10.88
CA SER A 139 -14.05 19.50 11.45
C SER A 139 -14.36 20.71 10.56
N LYS A 140 -14.74 21.82 11.20
CA LYS A 140 -14.88 23.14 10.57
C LYS A 140 -13.59 23.99 10.62
N TYR A 141 -12.57 23.49 11.30
CA TYR A 141 -11.29 24.18 11.47
C TYR A 141 -10.33 23.84 10.33
N PRO A 142 -9.41 24.75 9.99
CA PRO A 142 -8.44 24.53 8.92
C PRO A 142 -7.49 23.38 9.26
N THR A 143 -6.94 22.77 8.21
CA THR A 143 -5.82 21.84 8.32
C THR A 143 -4.50 22.58 8.37
N SER A 144 -3.51 21.99 9.01
CA SER A 144 -2.11 22.42 8.94
C SER A 144 -1.25 21.26 8.51
N SER A 145 -0.30 21.49 7.60
CA SER A 145 0.58 20.43 7.09
C SER A 145 2.05 20.81 7.26
N ARG A 146 2.91 19.80 7.37
CA ARG A 146 4.37 19.94 7.33
C ARG A 146 4.94 18.88 6.41
N ASP A 147 5.86 19.29 5.55
CA ASP A 147 6.61 18.40 4.69
C ASP A 147 7.94 18.06 5.37
N LEU A 148 8.20 16.78 5.49
CA LEU A 148 9.38 16.22 6.14
C LEU A 148 10.08 15.30 5.15
N ALA A 149 11.39 15.43 4.99
CA ALA A 149 12.18 14.52 4.18
C ALA A 149 13.11 13.72 5.09
N PHE A 150 13.01 12.40 5.07
CA PHE A 150 13.85 11.52 5.86
C PHE A 150 14.81 10.72 4.98
N ILE A 151 16.09 10.73 5.34
CA ILE A 151 17.08 9.83 4.77
C ILE A 151 17.09 8.57 5.64
N VAL A 152 16.80 7.42 5.04
CA VAL A 152 16.73 6.13 5.70
C VAL A 152 17.44 5.06 4.88
N ASN A 153 17.79 3.94 5.49
CA ASN A 153 18.33 2.78 4.77
C ASN A 153 17.29 2.28 3.72
N LYS A 154 17.75 1.80 2.56
CA LYS A 154 16.89 1.28 1.49
C LYS A 154 15.98 0.14 1.94
N THR A 155 16.41 -0.63 2.94
CA THR A 155 15.65 -1.75 3.51
C THR A 155 14.44 -1.32 4.34
N VAL A 156 14.39 -0.05 4.79
CA VAL A 156 13.25 0.49 5.54
C VAL A 156 12.05 0.63 4.61
N ASN A 157 10.93 -0.03 4.94
CA ASN A 157 9.71 0.08 4.17
C ASN A 157 9.00 1.41 4.45
N ALA A 158 8.30 1.94 3.44
CA ALA A 158 7.49 3.14 3.60
C ALA A 158 6.43 2.98 4.70
N GLY A 159 5.86 1.78 4.84
CA GLY A 159 4.89 1.46 5.89
C GLY A 159 5.44 1.58 7.31
N ASP A 160 6.73 1.23 7.51
CA ASP A 160 7.37 1.34 8.83
C ASP A 160 7.49 2.82 9.26
N ILE A 161 7.86 3.70 8.32
CA ILE A 161 7.90 5.16 8.58
C ILE A 161 6.50 5.69 8.86
N GLU A 162 5.49 5.29 8.06
CA GLU A 162 4.11 5.71 8.29
C GLU A 162 3.62 5.30 9.68
N GLU A 163 3.93 4.09 10.14
CA GLU A 163 3.54 3.60 11.46
C GLU A 163 4.19 4.42 12.58
N VAL A 164 5.50 4.70 12.46
CA VAL A 164 6.22 5.54 13.41
C VAL A 164 5.62 6.95 13.46
N ILE A 165 5.33 7.55 12.30
CA ILE A 165 4.72 8.89 12.24
C ILE A 165 3.33 8.87 12.86
N LYS A 166 2.46 7.96 12.46
CA LYS A 166 1.08 7.84 12.98
C LYS A 166 1.04 7.69 14.50
N SER A 167 1.97 6.91 15.04
CA SER A 167 2.06 6.65 16.50
C SER A 167 2.55 7.87 17.30
N ASN A 168 3.22 8.84 16.66
CA ASN A 168 3.84 9.99 17.32
C ASN A 168 3.24 11.34 16.90
N ALA A 169 2.34 11.37 15.92
CA ALA A 169 1.75 12.61 15.40
C ALA A 169 0.66 13.22 16.30
N GLY A 170 0.21 12.49 17.35
CA GLY A 170 -0.77 12.97 18.31
C GLY A 170 -2.23 12.86 17.85
N GLU A 171 -3.16 13.28 18.71
CA GLU A 171 -4.61 13.10 18.49
C GLU A 171 -5.19 13.88 17.30
N SER A 172 -4.56 15.01 16.96
CA SER A 172 -4.99 15.85 15.84
C SER A 172 -4.47 15.35 14.49
N PHE A 173 -3.76 14.23 14.44
CA PHE A 173 -3.31 13.61 13.21
C PHE A 173 -4.48 13.28 12.29
N LYS A 174 -4.40 13.72 11.04
CA LYS A 174 -5.43 13.50 10.03
C LYS A 174 -4.98 12.51 8.95
N GLU A 175 -3.88 12.81 8.32
CA GLU A 175 -3.38 12.02 7.18
C GLU A 175 -1.89 12.17 6.97
N ILE A 176 -1.33 11.21 6.25
CA ILE A 176 0.06 11.18 5.82
C ILE A 176 0.10 10.83 4.33
N GLN A 177 0.98 11.48 3.58
CA GLN A 177 1.20 11.21 2.17
C GLN A 177 2.70 11.19 1.88
N ILE A 178 3.19 10.06 1.38
CA ILE A 178 4.53 10.00 0.77
C ILE A 178 4.38 10.50 -0.65
N PHE A 179 5.06 11.60 -0.99
CA PHE A 179 4.91 12.22 -2.30
C PHE A 179 6.17 12.16 -3.16
N ASP A 180 7.32 11.80 -2.57
CA ASP A 180 8.55 11.58 -3.33
C ASP A 180 9.45 10.53 -2.67
N VAL A 181 10.15 9.76 -3.51
CA VAL A 181 11.19 8.80 -3.14
C VAL A 181 12.39 9.06 -4.03
N TYR A 182 13.47 9.55 -3.43
CA TYR A 182 14.67 9.90 -4.15
C TYR A 182 15.86 9.01 -3.78
N GLU A 183 16.49 8.47 -4.83
CA GLU A 183 17.75 7.73 -4.74
C GLU A 183 18.70 8.33 -5.77
N GLY A 184 19.80 8.92 -5.35
CA GLY A 184 20.72 9.53 -6.31
C GLY A 184 21.75 10.45 -5.65
N GLN A 185 22.25 11.41 -6.44
CA GLN A 185 23.34 12.27 -6.02
C GLN A 185 23.03 12.99 -4.70
N GLY A 186 23.93 12.91 -3.73
CA GLY A 186 23.77 13.49 -2.40
C GLY A 186 23.11 12.58 -1.36
N ILE A 187 22.79 11.34 -1.72
CA ILE A 187 22.34 10.28 -0.80
C ILE A 187 23.30 9.10 -0.93
N ASP A 188 23.67 8.48 0.19
CA ASP A 188 24.53 7.30 0.21
C ASP A 188 23.88 6.15 -0.60
N GLU A 189 24.71 5.29 -1.21
CA GLU A 189 24.23 4.22 -2.11
C GLU A 189 23.28 3.22 -1.44
N ASP A 190 23.38 3.04 -0.13
CA ASP A 190 22.55 2.16 0.70
C ASP A 190 21.32 2.85 1.30
N LYS A 191 21.17 4.15 1.04
CA LYS A 191 20.08 4.98 1.57
C LYS A 191 19.14 5.51 0.49
N LYS A 192 17.97 5.95 0.93
CA LYS A 192 16.98 6.67 0.14
C LYS A 192 16.40 7.84 0.94
N SER A 193 15.93 8.86 0.25
CA SER A 193 15.18 9.96 0.85
C SER A 193 13.68 9.76 0.59
N LEU A 194 12.87 9.82 1.64
CA LEU A 194 11.41 9.78 1.56
C LEU A 194 10.85 11.14 1.93
N ALA A 195 10.16 11.79 1.00
CA ALA A 195 9.48 13.06 1.25
C ALA A 195 8.00 12.79 1.60
N ILE A 196 7.60 13.28 2.77
CA ILE A 196 6.35 12.93 3.43
C ILE A 196 5.64 14.20 3.87
N SER A 197 4.40 14.38 3.46
CA SER A 197 3.51 15.42 3.98
C SER A 197 2.66 14.84 5.11
N VAL A 198 2.72 15.45 6.27
CA VAL A 198 1.89 15.09 7.44
C VAL A 198 0.90 16.21 7.67
N THR A 199 -0.37 15.86 7.81
CA THR A 199 -1.47 16.80 7.97
C THR A 199 -2.18 16.58 9.30
N TRP A 200 -2.44 17.67 10.00
CA TRP A 200 -3.20 17.72 11.26
C TRP A 200 -4.49 18.52 11.11
N GLN A 201 -5.50 18.17 11.86
CA GLN A 201 -6.76 18.91 11.97
C GLN A 201 -7.42 18.64 13.33
N SER A 202 -7.69 19.72 14.08
CA SER A 202 -8.46 19.61 15.32
C SER A 202 -9.98 19.60 15.03
N LEU A 203 -10.75 18.93 15.88
CA LEU A 203 -12.21 18.99 15.87
C LEU A 203 -12.77 20.17 16.68
N ASN A 204 -11.98 20.73 17.59
CA ASN A 204 -12.45 21.63 18.64
C ASN A 204 -11.99 23.09 18.43
N ASP A 205 -10.81 23.31 17.86
CA ASP A 205 -10.19 24.62 17.73
C ASP A 205 -9.21 24.68 16.54
N THR A 206 -8.64 25.87 16.30
CA THR A 206 -7.55 26.04 15.34
C THR A 206 -6.24 25.62 16.00
N LEU A 207 -5.50 24.73 15.34
CA LEU A 207 -4.18 24.28 15.81
C LEU A 207 -3.20 25.43 15.84
N LYS A 208 -2.38 25.48 16.88
CA LYS A 208 -1.26 26.42 17.00
C LYS A 208 -0.02 25.80 16.37
N ASP A 209 0.83 26.64 15.80
CA ASP A 209 2.10 26.18 15.22
C ASP A 209 2.97 25.46 16.25
N SER A 210 2.97 25.90 17.51
CA SER A 210 3.70 25.23 18.61
C SER A 210 3.30 23.78 18.81
N ASP A 211 2.00 23.47 18.71
CA ASP A 211 1.49 22.11 18.93
C ASP A 211 1.95 21.16 17.80
N ILE A 212 2.04 21.71 16.58
CA ILE A 212 2.52 20.98 15.40
C ILE A 212 4.04 20.79 15.47
N ASP A 213 4.79 21.82 15.86
CA ASP A 213 6.24 21.75 15.96
C ASP A 213 6.69 20.77 17.05
N ASP A 214 5.93 20.65 18.15
CA ASP A 214 6.13 19.62 19.17
C ASP A 214 5.88 18.22 18.62
N ALA A 215 4.83 18.03 17.82
CA ALA A 215 4.54 16.76 17.16
C ALA A 215 5.63 16.39 16.15
N VAL A 216 6.07 17.35 15.33
CA VAL A 216 7.18 17.15 14.38
C VAL A 216 8.46 16.74 15.11
N THR A 217 8.79 17.40 16.23
CA THR A 217 9.97 17.06 17.03
C THR A 217 9.90 15.62 17.54
N LYS A 218 8.73 15.17 18.02
CA LYS A 218 8.52 13.78 18.44
C LYS A 218 8.68 12.79 17.29
N ILE A 219 8.10 13.11 16.14
CA ILE A 219 8.20 12.30 14.92
C ILE A 219 9.67 12.13 14.51
N VAL A 220 10.42 13.24 14.39
CA VAL A 220 11.84 13.22 13.99
C VAL A 220 12.66 12.37 14.95
N ASN A 221 12.48 12.56 16.26
CA ASN A 221 13.19 11.77 17.26
C ASN A 221 12.83 10.28 17.20
N SER A 222 11.56 9.95 16.94
CA SER A 222 11.11 8.56 16.87
C SER A 222 11.62 7.88 15.60
N VAL A 223 11.61 8.55 14.44
CA VAL A 223 12.18 8.03 13.20
C VAL A 223 13.68 7.78 13.36
N LYS A 224 14.40 8.72 13.99
CA LYS A 224 15.83 8.54 14.29
C LYS A 224 16.08 7.33 15.18
N ASN A 225 15.31 7.17 16.26
CA ASN A 225 15.57 6.13 17.26
C ASN A 225 15.12 4.74 16.78
N GLN A 226 14.07 4.63 15.98
CA GLN A 226 13.49 3.34 15.60
C GLN A 226 13.94 2.85 14.23
N LEU A 227 14.24 3.77 13.31
CA LEU A 227 14.54 3.46 11.91
C LEU A 227 15.92 3.97 11.47
N ASP A 228 16.72 4.53 12.41
CA ASP A 228 18.01 5.18 12.12
C ASP A 228 17.90 6.23 10.99
N GLY A 229 16.75 6.91 10.95
CA GLY A 229 16.43 7.89 9.92
C GLY A 229 16.88 9.30 10.34
N GLU A 230 17.37 10.08 9.37
CA GLU A 230 17.81 11.46 9.58
C GLU A 230 16.91 12.42 8.80
N LEU A 231 16.54 13.55 9.42
CA LEU A 231 15.81 14.60 8.72
C LEU A 231 16.78 15.27 7.72
N ARG A 232 16.37 15.30 6.45
CA ARG A 232 17.09 16.01 5.40
C ARG A 232 16.78 17.50 5.52
N VAL A 233 17.81 18.29 5.76
CA VAL A 233 17.73 19.78 5.82
C VAL A 233 17.94 20.39 4.45
#